data_2712ae745f20bfb07d6a251e56e04a49
#
_entry.id   2712ae745f20bfb07d6a251e56e04a49
#
_cell.length_a   1.000
_cell.length_b   1.000
_cell.length_c   1.000
_cell.angle_alpha   90.00
_cell.angle_beta   90.00
_cell.angle_gamma   90.00
#
_symmetry.space_group_name_H-M   'P 1'
#
loop_
_entity.id
_entity.type
_entity.pdbx_description
1 polymer ?
#
loop_
_entity_poly.entity_id
_entity_poly.type
_entity_poly.pdbx_seq_one_letter_code
_entity_poly.pdbx_strand_id
1 'polypeptide(L)'
;MSETSRFDRVRDWQRGLDTLGWWHSFELPDGTRIKGINSLEHQRNRLAQFPIPDDLRGKRVLDVGAWDGWFSFEMERRGAEVVSIDVWDNPRFRQMHDLLGSRVEYRVLDVYDLAPSRVGRFDIVLFLGVLYHLKHPLLALERVCSVTTDLAAVDSFVLKEEHRPGSSVDARPIMEFYEADEFGGQTDNWVGPSPAALMAFCRTAASTSRSTTGRAIRPTRRTA
;
A
#
# COMPACT_ATOMS: atom_id res chain seq x y z
N MET A 1 20.90 -29.59 20.44
CA MET A 1 19.64 -28.83 20.42
C MET A 1 19.25 -28.73 18.96
N SER A 2 18.19 -29.45 18.52
CA SER A 2 17.73 -29.42 17.13
C SER A 2 17.22 -28.03 16.84
N GLU A 3 17.74 -27.38 15.78
CA GLU A 3 17.14 -26.17 15.21
C GLU A 3 15.70 -26.51 14.80
N THR A 4 14.76 -26.15 15.65
CA THR A 4 13.35 -26.09 15.24
C THR A 4 13.30 -25.13 14.04
N SER A 5 12.92 -25.66 12.88
CA SER A 5 12.90 -24.88 11.65
C SER A 5 12.17 -23.54 11.89
N ARG A 6 12.71 -22.45 11.33
CA ARG A 6 12.06 -21.14 11.34
C ARG A 6 10.57 -21.25 10.95
N PHE A 7 10.21 -22.20 10.09
CA PHE A 7 8.89 -22.47 9.58
C PHE A 7 8.02 -23.36 10.47
N ASP A 8 8.59 -24.16 11.39
CA ASP A 8 7.80 -24.91 12.37
C ASP A 8 7.07 -23.97 13.34
N ARG A 9 7.65 -22.81 13.63
CA ARG A 9 7.00 -21.74 14.42
C ARG A 9 5.74 -21.19 13.75
N VAL A 10 5.67 -21.18 12.40
CA VAL A 10 4.47 -20.72 11.66
C VAL A 10 3.27 -21.60 11.94
N ARG A 11 3.47 -22.93 12.02
CA ARG A 11 2.38 -23.89 12.31
C ARG A 11 1.81 -23.71 13.70
N ASP A 12 2.67 -23.33 14.66
CA ASP A 12 2.22 -23.02 16.02
C ASP A 12 1.55 -21.63 16.09
N TRP A 13 1.99 -20.69 15.25
CA TRP A 13 1.37 -19.38 15.14
C TRP A 13 0.02 -19.41 14.42
N GLN A 14 -0.16 -20.23 13.37
CA GLN A 14 -1.46 -20.42 12.73
C GLN A 14 -2.53 -20.87 13.73
N ARG A 15 -2.17 -21.69 14.72
CA ARG A 15 -3.08 -22.13 15.79
C ARG A 15 -3.40 -21.04 16.82
N GLY A 16 -2.52 -20.03 16.99
CA GLY A 16 -2.69 -18.92 17.93
C GLY A 16 -3.18 -17.62 17.32
N LEU A 17 -3.09 -17.47 15.99
CA LEU A 17 -3.36 -16.21 15.26
C LEU A 17 -4.68 -16.20 14.49
N ASP A 18 -5.45 -17.30 14.52
CA ASP A 18 -6.78 -17.37 13.90
C ASP A 18 -7.80 -16.36 14.47
N THR A 19 -7.46 -15.71 15.58
CA THR A 19 -8.31 -14.67 16.19
C THR A 19 -8.07 -13.27 15.63
N LEU A 20 -6.96 -13.05 14.88
CA LEU A 20 -6.59 -11.74 14.35
C LEU A 20 -6.19 -11.79 12.87
N GLY A 21 -6.86 -12.56 12.04
CA GLY A 21 -6.62 -12.85 10.62
C GLY A 21 -5.56 -11.98 9.88
N TRP A 22 -4.79 -12.58 9.00
CA TRP A 22 -3.91 -11.86 8.07
C TRP A 22 -4.75 -11.11 7.03
N TRP A 23 -4.29 -9.93 6.65
CA TRP A 23 -4.93 -9.19 5.54
C TRP A 23 -4.49 -9.76 4.19
N HIS A 24 -3.19 -9.95 4.03
CA HIS A 24 -2.62 -10.56 2.84
C HIS A 24 -2.32 -12.05 3.07
N SER A 25 -2.45 -12.84 2.01
CA SER A 25 -1.98 -14.22 1.99
C SER A 25 -0.49 -14.25 1.64
N PHE A 26 0.25 -15.22 2.21
CA PHE A 26 1.67 -15.38 1.95
C PHE A 26 1.97 -16.81 1.50
N GLU A 27 2.99 -16.95 0.67
CA GLU A 27 3.61 -18.22 0.30
C GLU A 27 5.09 -18.14 0.73
N LEU A 28 5.47 -19.00 1.66
CA LEU A 28 6.81 -19.04 2.22
C LEU A 28 7.76 -19.82 1.31
N PRO A 29 9.10 -19.67 1.46
CA PRO A 29 10.08 -20.36 0.62
C PRO A 29 9.99 -21.89 0.68
N ASP A 30 9.46 -22.47 1.76
CA ASP A 30 9.22 -23.92 1.90
C ASP A 30 7.89 -24.39 1.30
N GLY A 31 7.13 -23.49 0.65
CA GLY A 31 5.81 -23.76 0.08
C GLY A 31 4.66 -23.67 1.08
N THR A 32 4.91 -23.37 2.34
CA THR A 32 3.85 -23.15 3.34
C THR A 32 3.05 -21.93 2.97
N ARG A 33 1.71 -22.05 3.02
CA ARG A 33 0.79 -20.95 2.73
C ARG A 33 0.11 -20.44 3.99
N ILE A 34 0.16 -19.13 4.18
CA ILE A 34 -0.60 -18.39 5.19
C ILE A 34 -1.78 -17.75 4.50
N LYS A 35 -2.99 -18.09 4.93
CA LYS A 35 -4.22 -17.55 4.34
C LYS A 35 -4.56 -16.22 5.00
N GLY A 36 -4.69 -15.18 4.18
CA GLY A 36 -5.25 -13.88 4.56
C GLY A 36 -6.66 -13.67 3.99
N ILE A 37 -7.21 -12.48 4.25
CA ILE A 37 -8.47 -12.03 3.66
C ILE A 37 -8.32 -11.89 2.13
N ASN A 38 -7.23 -11.29 1.68
CA ASN A 38 -6.89 -11.16 0.26
C ASN A 38 -6.08 -12.38 -0.21
N SER A 39 -6.49 -12.98 -1.33
CA SER A 39 -5.76 -14.11 -1.92
C SER A 39 -4.46 -13.65 -2.58
N LEU A 40 -3.48 -14.57 -2.72
CA LEU A 40 -2.24 -14.32 -3.47
C LEU A 40 -2.51 -13.88 -4.91
N GLU A 41 -3.51 -14.46 -5.55
CA GLU A 41 -3.92 -14.10 -6.90
C GLU A 41 -4.42 -12.65 -6.95
N HIS A 42 -5.29 -12.26 -6.02
CA HIS A 42 -5.80 -10.88 -5.93
C HIS A 42 -4.65 -9.88 -5.75
N GLN A 43 -3.70 -10.15 -4.85
CA GLN A 43 -2.56 -9.29 -4.58
C GLN A 43 -1.65 -9.14 -5.81
N ARG A 44 -1.33 -10.26 -6.49
CA ARG A 44 -0.54 -10.28 -7.72
C ARG A 44 -1.23 -9.52 -8.86
N ASN A 45 -2.53 -9.75 -9.06
CA ASN A 45 -3.33 -9.05 -10.05
C ASN A 45 -3.41 -7.55 -9.78
N ARG A 46 -3.50 -7.15 -8.51
CA ARG A 46 -3.48 -5.76 -8.11
C ARG A 46 -2.14 -5.10 -8.45
N LEU A 47 -1.03 -5.76 -8.13
CA LEU A 47 0.31 -5.26 -8.43
C LEU A 47 0.58 -5.18 -9.95
N ALA A 48 0.08 -6.14 -10.71
CA ALA A 48 0.25 -6.20 -12.17
C ALA A 48 -0.45 -5.06 -12.93
N GLN A 49 -1.32 -4.29 -12.28
CA GLN A 49 -1.93 -3.10 -12.87
C GLN A 49 -0.95 -1.92 -13.01
N PHE A 50 0.20 -1.98 -12.36
CA PHE A 50 1.23 -0.95 -12.42
C PHE A 50 2.42 -1.41 -13.29
N PRO A 51 3.07 -0.48 -13.99
CA PRO A 51 4.25 -0.80 -14.81
C PRO A 51 5.51 -0.95 -13.93
N ILE A 52 5.45 -1.83 -12.93
CA ILE A 52 6.56 -2.13 -12.03
C ILE A 52 7.35 -3.29 -12.62
N PRO A 53 8.66 -3.13 -12.90
CA PRO A 53 9.49 -4.21 -13.44
C PRO A 53 9.58 -5.42 -12.51
N ASP A 54 9.78 -6.60 -13.08
CA ASP A 54 10.03 -7.82 -12.30
C ASP A 54 11.44 -7.84 -11.69
N ASP A 55 12.40 -7.17 -12.30
CA ASP A 55 13.76 -6.97 -11.79
C ASP A 55 13.90 -5.55 -11.26
N LEU A 56 14.08 -5.43 -9.94
CA LEU A 56 14.22 -4.15 -9.24
C LEU A 56 15.61 -3.98 -8.61
N ARG A 57 16.62 -4.74 -9.06
CA ARG A 57 17.99 -4.59 -8.58
C ARG A 57 18.50 -3.17 -8.82
N GLY A 58 19.05 -2.57 -7.76
CA GLY A 58 19.54 -1.18 -7.78
C GLY A 58 18.43 -0.13 -7.69
N LYS A 59 17.16 -0.53 -7.51
CA LYS A 59 16.03 0.37 -7.28
C LYS A 59 15.73 0.50 -5.79
N ARG A 60 15.36 1.71 -5.39
CA ARG A 60 14.82 2.00 -4.07
C ARG A 60 13.30 2.11 -4.12
N VAL A 61 12.64 1.37 -3.25
CA VAL A 61 11.17 1.35 -3.17
C VAL A 61 10.70 1.79 -1.79
N LEU A 62 9.69 2.65 -1.74
CA LEU A 62 8.97 2.99 -0.52
C LEU A 62 7.57 2.36 -0.58
N ASP A 63 7.19 1.64 0.47
CA ASP A 63 5.83 1.15 0.67
C ASP A 63 5.17 1.94 1.80
N VAL A 64 4.10 2.68 1.47
CA VAL A 64 3.38 3.57 2.39
C VAL A 64 2.08 2.91 2.83
N GLY A 65 1.91 2.72 4.15
CA GLY A 65 0.80 1.96 4.72
C GLY A 65 0.99 0.46 4.47
N ALA A 66 2.17 -0.04 4.83
CA ALA A 66 2.63 -1.38 4.47
C ALA A 66 1.79 -2.51 5.10
N TRP A 67 1.05 -2.22 6.18
CA TRP A 67 0.21 -3.16 6.91
C TRP A 67 0.99 -4.42 7.35
N ASP A 68 0.64 -5.62 6.84
CA ASP A 68 1.36 -6.87 7.13
C ASP A 68 2.50 -7.19 6.14
N GLY A 69 2.79 -6.27 5.20
CA GLY A 69 4.04 -6.22 4.45
C GLY A 69 4.11 -6.98 3.13
N TRP A 70 3.04 -7.58 2.63
CA TRP A 70 3.13 -8.40 1.42
C TRP A 70 3.77 -7.67 0.22
N PHE A 71 3.35 -6.43 -0.03
CA PHE A 71 3.90 -5.64 -1.14
C PHE A 71 5.37 -5.30 -0.91
N SER A 72 5.75 -4.95 0.31
CA SER A 72 7.14 -4.68 0.69
C SER A 72 8.06 -5.87 0.40
N PHE A 73 7.66 -7.07 0.86
CA PHE A 73 8.45 -8.29 0.68
C PHE A 73 8.48 -8.75 -0.78
N GLU A 74 7.43 -8.49 -1.55
CA GLU A 74 7.43 -8.76 -2.99
C GLU A 74 8.41 -7.84 -3.74
N MET A 75 8.51 -6.55 -3.37
CA MET A 75 9.51 -5.65 -3.95
C MET A 75 10.94 -6.08 -3.58
N GLU A 76 11.17 -6.47 -2.33
CA GLU A 76 12.45 -7.04 -1.91
C GLU A 76 12.80 -8.31 -2.68
N ARG A 77 11.84 -9.22 -2.87
CA ARG A 77 12.01 -10.45 -3.66
C ARG A 77 12.41 -10.17 -5.10
N ARG A 78 11.96 -9.05 -5.69
CA ARG A 78 12.38 -8.55 -7.02
C ARG A 78 13.74 -7.86 -7.00
N GLY A 79 14.38 -7.72 -5.85
CA GLY A 79 15.74 -7.20 -5.70
C GLY A 79 15.85 -5.74 -5.30
N ALA A 80 14.77 -5.07 -4.96
CA ALA A 80 14.79 -3.68 -4.51
C ALA A 80 15.39 -3.52 -3.10
N GLU A 81 15.97 -2.33 -2.84
CA GLU A 81 16.13 -1.80 -1.49
C GLU A 81 14.79 -1.19 -1.04
N VAL A 82 14.18 -1.76 -0.01
CA VAL A 82 12.83 -1.40 0.39
C VAL A 82 12.81 -0.72 1.75
N VAL A 83 12.14 0.41 1.83
CA VAL A 83 11.70 1.05 3.07
C VAL A 83 10.18 0.95 3.12
N SER A 84 9.65 0.57 4.28
CA SER A 84 8.22 0.48 4.53
C SER A 84 7.84 1.39 5.69
N ILE A 85 6.75 2.11 5.55
CA ILE A 85 6.22 2.94 6.63
C ILE A 85 4.77 2.59 6.93
N ASP A 86 4.41 2.74 8.19
CA ASP A 86 3.03 2.69 8.66
C ASP A 86 2.87 3.66 9.83
N VAL A 87 1.63 4.08 10.11
CA VAL A 87 1.32 4.99 11.23
C VAL A 87 1.46 4.30 12.58
N TRP A 88 1.50 2.99 12.62
CA TRP A 88 1.65 2.19 13.83
C TRP A 88 2.60 1.02 13.61
N ASP A 89 3.16 0.48 14.70
CA ASP A 89 4.06 -0.68 14.64
C ASP A 89 3.25 -1.98 14.53
N ASN A 90 3.10 -2.48 13.29
CA ASN A 90 2.29 -3.65 13.01
C ASN A 90 3.03 -4.95 13.40
N PRO A 91 2.57 -5.70 14.42
CA PRO A 91 3.24 -6.92 14.86
C PRO A 91 3.27 -8.01 13.79
N ARG A 92 2.29 -8.04 12.85
CA ARG A 92 2.30 -9.01 11.75
C ARG A 92 3.37 -8.71 10.73
N PHE A 93 3.61 -7.41 10.43
CA PHE A 93 4.74 -7.02 9.61
C PHE A 93 6.04 -7.53 10.22
N ARG A 94 6.26 -7.28 11.53
CA ARG A 94 7.46 -7.73 12.25
C ARG A 94 7.61 -9.25 12.24
N GLN A 95 6.52 -9.98 12.47
CA GLN A 95 6.53 -11.44 12.44
C GLN A 95 6.90 -11.99 11.06
N MET A 96 6.29 -11.46 9.99
CA MET A 96 6.58 -11.90 8.64
C MET A 96 8.00 -11.49 8.22
N HIS A 97 8.44 -10.31 8.58
CA HIS A 97 9.80 -9.82 8.37
C HIS A 97 10.84 -10.79 8.96
N ASP A 98 10.66 -11.19 10.24
CA ASP A 98 11.56 -12.12 10.93
C ASP A 98 11.50 -13.52 10.29
N LEU A 99 10.30 -13.97 9.92
CA LEU A 99 10.09 -15.29 9.32
C LEU A 99 10.77 -15.40 7.95
N LEU A 100 10.66 -14.37 7.12
CA LEU A 100 11.30 -14.34 5.82
C LEU A 100 12.80 -14.04 5.89
N GLY A 101 13.31 -13.55 7.04
CA GLY A 101 14.67 -13.03 7.18
C GLY A 101 14.86 -11.80 6.27
N SER A 102 13.82 -11.00 6.18
CA SER A 102 13.76 -9.82 5.32
C SER A 102 14.75 -8.74 5.77
N ARG A 103 15.21 -7.94 4.83
CA ARG A 103 16.06 -6.75 5.04
C ARG A 103 15.29 -5.45 4.86
N VAL A 104 13.99 -5.52 4.63
CA VAL A 104 13.12 -4.34 4.50
C VAL A 104 13.25 -3.47 5.75
N GLU A 105 13.57 -2.21 5.57
CA GLU A 105 13.60 -1.27 6.67
C GLU A 105 12.16 -0.83 7.00
N TYR A 106 11.67 -1.14 8.22
CA TYR A 106 10.32 -0.79 8.64
C TYR A 106 10.34 0.35 9.67
N ARG A 107 9.63 1.45 9.38
CA ARG A 107 9.57 2.65 10.21
C ARG A 107 8.12 2.98 10.57
N VAL A 108 7.90 3.37 11.82
CA VAL A 108 6.64 4.00 12.23
C VAL A 108 6.72 5.48 11.85
N LEU A 109 5.94 5.87 10.84
CA LEU A 109 5.94 7.23 10.30
C LEU A 109 4.60 7.52 9.63
N ASP A 110 4.02 8.69 9.97
CA ASP A 110 2.82 9.18 9.27
C ASP A 110 3.18 9.66 7.85
N VAL A 111 2.30 9.36 6.89
CA VAL A 111 2.45 9.81 5.50
C VAL A 111 2.56 11.33 5.37
N TYR A 112 1.91 12.08 6.25
CA TYR A 112 1.98 13.54 6.25
C TYR A 112 3.37 14.07 6.62
N ASP A 113 4.16 13.27 7.27
CA ASP A 113 5.54 13.55 7.66
C ASP A 113 6.59 13.17 6.60
N LEU A 114 6.18 12.61 5.47
CA LEU A 114 7.10 12.29 4.40
C LEU A 114 7.77 13.54 3.85
N ALA A 115 9.09 13.49 3.82
CA ALA A 115 9.93 14.52 3.20
C ALA A 115 11.26 13.89 2.75
N PRO A 116 11.90 14.41 1.66
CA PRO A 116 13.21 13.92 1.22
C PRO A 116 14.29 14.00 2.28
N SER A 117 14.20 14.97 3.20
CA SER A 117 15.14 15.13 4.32
C SER A 117 14.98 14.07 5.41
N ARG A 118 13.81 13.42 5.51
CA ARG A 118 13.51 12.39 6.54
C ARG A 118 13.74 10.97 6.04
N VAL A 119 13.37 10.70 4.81
CA VAL A 119 13.35 9.32 4.27
C VAL A 119 14.21 9.15 3.01
N GLY A 120 14.72 10.23 2.43
CA GLY A 120 15.39 10.20 1.13
C GLY A 120 14.39 10.23 -0.02
N ARG A 121 14.84 9.75 -1.20
CA ARG A 121 14.04 9.64 -2.41
C ARG A 121 14.03 8.20 -2.90
N PHE A 122 12.97 7.83 -3.61
CA PHE A 122 12.71 6.47 -4.08
C PHE A 122 12.37 6.46 -5.57
N ASP A 123 12.84 5.45 -6.28
CA ASP A 123 12.49 5.24 -7.68
C ASP A 123 11.01 4.93 -7.81
N ILE A 124 10.48 4.09 -6.91
CA ILE A 124 9.09 3.67 -6.89
C ILE A 124 8.52 3.91 -5.49
N VAL A 125 7.32 4.48 -5.45
CA VAL A 125 6.53 4.59 -4.21
C VAL A 125 5.21 3.85 -4.40
N LEU A 126 4.93 2.90 -3.53
CA LEU A 126 3.65 2.22 -3.44
C LEU A 126 2.77 2.98 -2.44
N PHE A 127 1.58 3.39 -2.88
CA PHE A 127 0.56 4.04 -2.06
C PHE A 127 -0.77 3.35 -2.32
N LEU A 128 -0.89 2.13 -1.76
CA LEU A 128 -1.90 1.16 -2.14
C LEU A 128 -2.91 0.91 -1.01
N GLY A 129 -4.13 1.41 -1.19
CA GLY A 129 -5.22 1.19 -0.24
C GLY A 129 -5.14 2.06 1.02
N VAL A 130 -4.49 3.22 0.96
CA VAL A 130 -4.27 4.12 2.09
C VAL A 130 -5.11 5.40 1.98
N LEU A 131 -5.30 5.93 0.78
CA LEU A 131 -5.82 7.27 0.56
C LEU A 131 -7.17 7.51 1.23
N TYR A 132 -8.08 6.54 1.21
CA TYR A 132 -9.42 6.68 1.79
C TYR A 132 -9.43 6.66 3.33
N HIS A 133 -8.34 6.23 3.98
CA HIS A 133 -8.13 6.34 5.43
C HIS A 133 -7.60 7.72 5.86
N LEU A 134 -7.44 8.67 4.94
CA LEU A 134 -6.78 9.94 5.21
C LEU A 134 -7.77 11.11 5.16
N LYS A 135 -7.71 11.98 6.18
CA LYS A 135 -8.50 13.23 6.22
C LYS A 135 -8.02 14.28 5.21
N HIS A 136 -6.75 14.23 4.82
CA HIS A 136 -6.12 15.20 3.90
C HIS A 136 -5.47 14.47 2.70
N PRO A 137 -6.27 13.83 1.83
CA PRO A 137 -5.74 12.93 0.79
C PRO A 137 -4.84 13.66 -0.23
N LEU A 138 -5.13 14.91 -0.57
CA LEU A 138 -4.29 15.67 -1.50
C LEU A 138 -2.91 15.97 -0.88
N LEU A 139 -2.85 16.38 0.39
CA LEU A 139 -1.59 16.60 1.10
C LEU A 139 -0.74 15.32 1.13
N ALA A 140 -1.36 14.17 1.41
CA ALA A 140 -0.65 12.89 1.41
C ALA A 140 -0.06 12.57 0.04
N LEU A 141 -0.80 12.78 -1.05
CA LEU A 141 -0.29 12.58 -2.41
C LEU A 141 0.86 13.55 -2.74
N GLU A 142 0.81 14.79 -2.29
CA GLU A 142 1.91 15.75 -2.45
C GLU A 142 3.16 15.29 -1.69
N ARG A 143 3.00 14.74 -0.48
CA ARG A 143 4.09 14.12 0.29
C ARG A 143 4.68 12.91 -0.42
N VAL A 144 3.85 11.99 -0.89
CA VAL A 144 4.27 10.85 -1.71
C VAL A 144 5.05 11.33 -2.95
N CYS A 145 4.52 12.31 -3.69
CA CYS A 145 5.21 12.87 -4.84
C CYS A 145 6.55 13.51 -4.49
N SER A 146 6.67 14.14 -3.32
CA SER A 146 7.91 14.82 -2.91
C SER A 146 9.11 13.88 -2.78
N VAL A 147 8.87 12.61 -2.45
CA VAL A 147 9.88 11.57 -2.27
C VAL A 147 10.03 10.62 -3.46
N THR A 148 9.14 10.71 -4.46
CA THR A 148 9.18 9.88 -5.68
C THR A 148 10.09 10.48 -6.74
N THR A 149 10.90 9.67 -7.40
CA THR A 149 11.73 10.10 -8.54
C THR A 149 11.22 9.61 -9.89
N ASP A 150 10.58 8.44 -9.97
CA ASP A 150 10.14 7.84 -11.22
C ASP A 150 8.63 7.51 -11.18
N LEU A 151 8.19 6.56 -10.38
CA LEU A 151 6.83 6.06 -10.36
C LEU A 151 6.20 6.14 -8.97
N ALA A 152 5.03 6.79 -8.83
CA ALA A 152 4.13 6.60 -7.72
C ALA A 152 2.94 5.73 -8.17
N ALA A 153 2.85 4.52 -7.63
CA ALA A 153 1.73 3.61 -7.82
C ALA A 153 0.65 3.92 -6.79
N VAL A 154 -0.48 4.45 -7.23
CA VAL A 154 -1.59 4.87 -6.36
C VAL A 154 -2.80 4.00 -6.61
N ASP A 155 -3.31 3.37 -5.55
CA ASP A 155 -4.55 2.60 -5.56
C ASP A 155 -5.43 2.98 -4.38
N SER A 156 -6.73 3.18 -4.64
CA SER A 156 -7.69 3.59 -3.62
C SER A 156 -9.07 3.03 -3.94
N PHE A 157 -9.88 2.90 -2.91
CA PHE A 157 -11.32 2.85 -3.11
C PHE A 157 -11.76 4.09 -3.91
N VAL A 158 -12.71 3.90 -4.82
CA VAL A 158 -13.37 4.98 -5.55
C VAL A 158 -14.87 4.77 -5.55
N LEU A 159 -15.61 5.87 -5.41
CA LEU A 159 -17.05 5.90 -5.62
C LEU A 159 -17.36 5.57 -7.09
N LYS A 160 -18.38 4.76 -7.29
CA LYS A 160 -18.89 4.42 -8.61
C LYS A 160 -20.40 4.64 -8.67
N GLU A 161 -20.94 4.69 -9.89
CA GLU A 161 -22.38 4.82 -10.13
C GLU A 161 -23.20 3.72 -9.38
N GLU A 162 -22.63 2.51 -9.26
CA GLU A 162 -23.26 1.41 -8.50
C GLU A 162 -23.49 1.72 -7.01
N HIS A 163 -22.62 2.58 -6.41
CA HIS A 163 -22.77 3.03 -5.02
C HIS A 163 -23.78 4.18 -4.90
N ARG A 164 -24.03 4.92 -5.97
CA ARG A 164 -24.90 6.11 -6.02
C ARG A 164 -25.67 6.15 -7.35
N PRO A 165 -26.64 5.24 -7.55
CA PRO A 165 -27.38 5.16 -8.83
C PRO A 165 -28.02 6.49 -9.23
N GLY A 166 -27.86 6.88 -10.49
CA GLY A 166 -28.39 8.14 -11.04
C GLY A 166 -27.64 9.40 -10.68
N SER A 167 -26.46 9.30 -10.03
CA SER A 167 -25.69 10.46 -9.56
C SER A 167 -24.68 10.99 -10.58
N SER A 168 -24.36 10.21 -11.64
CA SER A 168 -23.26 10.50 -12.60
C SER A 168 -21.90 10.65 -11.90
N VAL A 169 -21.71 9.97 -10.78
CA VAL A 169 -20.51 10.08 -9.92
C VAL A 169 -19.22 9.76 -10.65
N ASP A 170 -19.25 8.83 -11.60
CA ASP A 170 -18.04 8.39 -12.33
C ASP A 170 -17.42 9.53 -13.16
N ALA A 171 -18.25 10.42 -13.69
CA ALA A 171 -17.83 11.52 -14.56
C ALA A 171 -17.48 12.81 -13.80
N ARG A 172 -17.94 12.96 -12.56
CA ARG A 172 -17.79 14.20 -11.78
C ARG A 172 -16.63 14.10 -10.80
N PRO A 173 -15.74 15.12 -10.71
CA PRO A 173 -14.65 15.14 -9.74
C PRO A 173 -15.16 15.50 -8.33
N ILE A 174 -15.89 14.60 -7.70
CA ILE A 174 -16.47 14.75 -6.36
C ILE A 174 -15.84 13.78 -5.37
N MET A 175 -15.96 14.10 -4.09
CA MET A 175 -15.52 13.27 -2.99
C MET A 175 -16.60 13.27 -1.91
N GLU A 176 -16.98 12.08 -1.44
CA GLU A 176 -17.75 11.93 -0.21
C GLU A 176 -16.84 11.94 1.00
N PHE A 177 -17.34 12.51 2.09
CA PHE A 177 -16.70 12.47 3.40
C PHE A 177 -17.56 11.62 4.33
N TYR A 178 -16.92 10.78 5.13
CA TYR A 178 -17.57 9.89 6.09
C TYR A 178 -17.18 10.30 7.51
N GLU A 179 -18.17 10.46 8.40
CA GLU A 179 -17.93 10.91 9.78
C GLU A 179 -17.75 9.74 10.75
N ALA A 180 -18.36 8.60 10.44
CA ALA A 180 -18.38 7.43 11.31
C ALA A 180 -18.14 6.14 10.51
N ASP A 181 -19.11 5.24 10.47
CA ASP A 181 -18.99 3.89 9.90
C ASP A 181 -19.76 3.72 8.57
N GLU A 182 -20.14 4.82 7.93
CA GLU A 182 -20.96 4.83 6.71
C GLU A 182 -20.29 4.09 5.54
N PHE A 183 -18.96 4.02 5.56
CA PHE A 183 -18.22 3.29 4.56
C PHE A 183 -17.65 1.98 5.10
N GLY A 184 -18.31 0.89 4.75
CA GLY A 184 -17.86 -0.48 5.07
C GLY A 184 -17.91 -0.84 6.56
N GLY A 185 -18.63 -0.08 7.38
CA GLY A 185 -18.72 -0.31 8.82
C GLY A 185 -17.40 -0.02 9.57
N GLN A 186 -16.50 0.78 8.97
CA GLN A 186 -15.19 1.10 9.53
C GLN A 186 -15.09 2.60 9.85
N THR A 187 -14.66 2.92 11.05
CA THR A 187 -14.58 4.30 11.55
C THR A 187 -13.29 5.04 11.13
N ASP A 188 -12.39 4.38 10.43
CA ASP A 188 -11.14 4.92 9.91
C ASP A 188 -11.16 5.17 8.39
N ASN A 189 -12.33 5.02 7.75
CA ASN A 189 -12.55 5.40 6.36
C ASN A 189 -13.12 6.83 6.32
N TRP A 190 -12.35 7.77 5.81
CA TRP A 190 -12.72 9.19 5.84
C TRP A 190 -13.26 9.73 4.54
N VAL A 191 -12.78 9.21 3.39
CA VAL A 191 -13.12 9.79 2.09
C VAL A 191 -13.36 8.73 1.03
N GLY A 192 -14.31 9.03 0.13
CA GLY A 192 -14.57 8.28 -1.09
C GLY A 192 -14.49 9.19 -2.31
N PRO A 193 -13.32 9.31 -2.97
CA PRO A 193 -13.22 10.08 -4.20
C PRO A 193 -13.90 9.34 -5.36
N SER A 194 -14.51 10.08 -6.29
CA SER A 194 -14.86 9.53 -7.60
C SER A 194 -13.59 9.22 -8.41
N PRO A 195 -13.68 8.37 -9.47
CA PRO A 195 -12.55 8.15 -10.37
C PRO A 195 -11.97 9.45 -10.93
N ALA A 196 -12.84 10.39 -11.30
CA ALA A 196 -12.44 11.70 -11.81
C ALA A 196 -11.71 12.54 -10.75
N ALA A 197 -12.16 12.49 -9.49
CA ALA A 197 -11.51 13.17 -8.37
C ALA A 197 -10.13 12.59 -8.06
N LEU A 198 -10.01 11.25 -7.98
CA LEU A 198 -8.73 10.58 -7.75
C LEU A 198 -7.71 10.96 -8.83
N MET A 199 -8.13 10.95 -10.10
CA MET A 199 -7.28 11.36 -11.22
C MET A 199 -6.86 12.83 -11.12
N ALA A 200 -7.78 13.72 -10.69
CA ALA A 200 -7.48 15.13 -10.48
C ALA A 200 -6.47 15.34 -9.35
N PHE A 201 -6.63 14.65 -8.21
CA PHE A 201 -5.69 14.69 -7.10
C PHE A 201 -4.29 14.26 -7.54
N CYS A 202 -4.16 13.14 -8.27
CA CYS A 202 -2.88 12.66 -8.76
C CYS A 202 -2.21 13.68 -9.69
N ARG A 203 -2.96 14.30 -10.62
CA ARG A 203 -2.41 15.35 -11.51
C ARG A 203 -1.95 16.58 -10.75
N THR A 204 -2.74 17.02 -9.77
CA THR A 204 -2.44 18.20 -8.95
C THR A 204 -1.20 17.96 -8.12
N ALA A 205 -1.12 16.85 -7.39
CA ALA A 205 0.04 16.48 -6.57
C ALA A 205 1.33 16.37 -7.41
N ALA A 206 1.25 15.79 -8.61
CA ALA A 206 2.38 15.73 -9.55
C ALA A 206 2.84 17.10 -10.02
N SER A 207 1.93 18.06 -10.24
CA SER A 207 2.27 19.40 -10.70
C SER A 207 2.93 20.24 -9.62
N THR A 208 2.48 20.12 -8.38
CA THR A 208 3.04 20.83 -7.21
C THR A 208 4.48 20.41 -6.93
N SER A 209 4.84 19.14 -7.24
CA SER A 209 6.18 18.61 -6.99
C SER A 209 7.13 18.73 -8.19
N ARG A 210 6.76 19.46 -9.25
CA ARG A 210 7.60 19.69 -10.45
C ARG A 210 8.78 20.59 -10.16
N SER A 211 9.81 20.01 -9.59
CA SER A 211 11.20 20.41 -9.79
C SER A 211 11.95 19.16 -10.31
N THR A 212 12.19 19.13 -11.61
CA THR A 212 13.29 18.45 -12.29
C THR A 212 13.23 16.95 -12.66
N THR A 213 12.13 16.23 -12.81
CA THR A 213 12.16 14.96 -13.60
C THR A 213 10.76 14.44 -13.90
N GLY A 214 10.57 13.83 -15.07
CA GLY A 214 9.30 13.32 -15.56
C GLY A 214 8.71 12.22 -14.67
N ARG A 215 7.88 12.60 -13.72
CA ARG A 215 7.22 11.67 -12.78
C ARG A 215 5.91 11.17 -13.35
N ALA A 216 5.72 9.86 -13.35
CA ALA A 216 4.45 9.25 -13.70
C ALA A 216 3.72 8.81 -12.41
N ILE A 217 2.61 9.51 -12.06
CA ILE A 217 1.63 8.97 -11.14
C ILE A 217 0.68 8.09 -11.94
N ARG A 218 0.57 6.83 -11.56
CA ARG A 218 -0.31 5.85 -12.19
C ARG A 218 -1.37 5.41 -11.17
N PRO A 219 -2.56 6.04 -11.16
CA PRO A 219 -3.67 5.54 -10.37
C PRO A 219 -4.31 4.32 -11.04
N THR A 220 -4.65 3.32 -10.24
CA THR A 220 -5.55 2.25 -10.65
C THR A 220 -6.87 2.37 -9.91
N ARG A 221 -7.94 1.85 -10.52
CA ARG A 221 -9.28 1.83 -9.94
C ARG A 221 -9.46 0.49 -9.22
N ARG A 222 -9.67 0.51 -7.92
CA ARG A 222 -10.15 -0.67 -7.22
C ARG A 222 -11.57 -0.97 -7.68
N THR A 223 -11.76 -2.11 -8.31
CA THR A 223 -13.08 -2.75 -8.36
C THR A 223 -13.28 -3.45 -7.02
N ALA A 224 -14.34 -3.12 -6.33
CA ALA A 224 -14.74 -3.78 -5.10
C ALA A 224 -14.94 -5.28 -5.33
#